data_9627da50923796f37b01adff7357131e
#
_entry.id   9627da50923796f37b01adff7357131e
#
_cell.length_a   1.000
_cell.length_b   1.000
_cell.length_c   1.000
_cell.angle_alpha   90.00
_cell.angle_beta   90.00
_cell.angle_gamma   90.00
#
_symmetry.space_group_name_H-M   'P 1'
#
loop_
_entity.id
_entity.type
_entity.pdbx_description
1 polymer ?
#
loop_
_entity_poly.entity_id
_entity_poly.type
_entity_poly.pdbx_seq_one_letter_code
_entity_poly.pdbx_strand_id
1 'polypeptide(L)'
;MFDLNLILPATVLGISRLSDIPGNLCLLFSKNTNDKASVFAGSIFSLAALSGYDTVVHRRDELGLRGDVFLVSSRIAYQQPALCDLFTRSETVDDLVLTRRANHKMSVRVKVFSQVDGKRCASFEGVYVVKSPSSASAVQI
;
A
#
# COMPACT_ATOMS: atom_id res chain seq x y z
N MET A 1 -5.66 -14.21 -3.39
CA MET A 1 -5.58 -12.71 -3.41
C MET A 1 -5.91 -12.19 -2.01
N PHE A 2 -5.19 -11.19 -1.57
CA PHE A 2 -5.40 -10.61 -0.24
C PHE A 2 -6.80 -9.99 -0.13
N ASP A 3 -7.49 -10.28 0.98
CA ASP A 3 -8.83 -9.73 1.24
C ASP A 3 -8.70 -8.38 1.97
N LEU A 4 -8.99 -7.29 1.27
CA LEU A 4 -8.95 -5.94 1.83
C LEU A 4 -9.89 -5.76 3.03
N ASN A 5 -10.96 -6.54 3.13
CA ASN A 5 -11.91 -6.43 4.24
C ASN A 5 -11.29 -6.83 5.59
N LEU A 6 -10.14 -7.49 5.59
CA LEU A 6 -9.40 -7.80 6.81
C LEU A 6 -8.73 -6.54 7.39
N ILE A 7 -8.59 -5.50 6.60
CA ILE A 7 -8.05 -4.20 7.05
C ILE A 7 -9.24 -3.27 7.28
N LEU A 8 -9.68 -3.15 8.51
CA LEU A 8 -10.88 -2.38 8.85
C LEU A 8 -10.85 -0.92 8.34
N PRO A 9 -9.74 -0.17 8.46
CA PRO A 9 -9.67 1.18 7.89
C PRO A 9 -9.95 1.23 6.40
N ALA A 10 -9.64 0.21 5.63
CA ALA A 10 -9.91 0.20 4.18
C ALA A 10 -11.40 0.33 3.89
N THR A 11 -12.25 -0.37 4.64
CA THR A 11 -13.71 -0.28 4.49
C THR A 11 -14.20 1.13 4.85
N VAL A 12 -13.73 1.68 5.96
CA VAL A 12 -14.13 3.02 6.41
C VAL A 12 -13.74 4.11 5.40
N LEU A 13 -12.54 3.98 4.84
CA LEU A 13 -12.02 4.95 3.87
C LEU A 13 -12.55 4.72 2.44
N GLY A 14 -13.35 3.69 2.22
CA GLY A 14 -13.86 3.40 0.88
C GLY A 14 -12.77 2.98 -0.09
N ILE A 15 -11.81 2.18 0.39
CA ILE A 15 -10.75 1.60 -0.44
C ILE A 15 -11.19 0.22 -0.91
N SER A 16 -11.10 -0.02 -2.22
CA SER A 16 -11.44 -1.30 -2.83
C SER A 16 -10.48 -1.63 -3.98
N ARG A 17 -10.54 -2.85 -4.46
CA ARG A 17 -9.73 -3.25 -5.62
C ARG A 17 -10.33 -2.69 -6.89
N LEU A 18 -9.48 -2.09 -7.72
CA LEU A 18 -9.89 -1.64 -9.05
C LEU A 18 -9.79 -2.76 -10.08
N SER A 19 -8.82 -3.65 -9.94
CA SER A 19 -8.60 -4.81 -10.82
C SER A 19 -7.87 -5.92 -10.07
N ASP A 20 -7.58 -7.03 -10.77
CA ASP A 20 -6.80 -8.14 -10.22
C ASP A 20 -5.29 -7.89 -10.22
N ILE A 21 -4.84 -6.77 -10.78
CA ILE A 21 -3.42 -6.41 -10.75
C ILE A 21 -3.04 -6.04 -9.31
N PRO A 22 -2.00 -6.67 -8.73
CA PRO A 22 -1.59 -6.35 -7.36
C PRO A 22 -1.28 -4.86 -7.19
N GLY A 23 -1.80 -4.27 -6.12
CA GLY A 23 -1.61 -2.87 -5.81
C GLY A 23 -2.50 -1.90 -6.58
N ASN A 24 -3.37 -2.38 -7.47
CA ASN A 24 -4.30 -1.52 -8.21
C ASN A 24 -5.58 -1.34 -7.41
N LEU A 25 -5.62 -0.30 -6.60
CA LEU A 25 -6.72 0.00 -5.67
C LEU A 25 -7.36 1.34 -6.03
N CYS A 26 -8.54 1.58 -5.49
CA CYS A 26 -9.22 2.86 -5.61
C CYS A 26 -9.74 3.34 -4.27
N LEU A 27 -9.97 4.65 -4.18
CA LEU A 27 -10.45 5.32 -2.97
C LEU A 27 -11.56 6.29 -3.35
N LEU A 28 -12.66 6.24 -2.60
CA LEU A 28 -13.81 7.11 -2.82
C LEU A 28 -13.54 8.51 -2.26
N PHE A 29 -13.65 9.51 -3.11
CA PHE A 29 -13.53 10.91 -2.73
C PHE A 29 -14.52 11.29 -1.63
N SER A 30 -15.78 10.86 -1.77
CA SER A 30 -16.87 11.25 -0.88
C SER A 30 -16.66 10.87 0.60
N LYS A 31 -15.82 9.88 0.87
CA LYS A 31 -15.53 9.41 2.24
C LYS A 31 -14.23 10.01 2.81
N ASN A 32 -13.53 10.84 2.07
CA ASN A 32 -12.17 11.23 2.40
C ASN A 32 -11.88 12.72 2.22
N THR A 33 -12.92 13.55 2.14
CA THR A 33 -12.74 14.99 1.97
C THR A 33 -12.25 15.65 3.26
N ASN A 34 -11.41 16.66 3.09
CA ASN A 34 -10.94 17.53 4.15
C ASN A 34 -11.71 18.86 4.17
N ASP A 35 -11.23 19.82 4.97
CA ASP A 35 -11.81 21.17 5.09
C ASP A 35 -11.69 22.02 3.81
N LYS A 36 -10.88 21.60 2.84
CA LYS A 36 -10.64 22.30 1.57
C LYS A 36 -11.36 21.65 0.38
N ALA A 37 -12.27 20.70 0.64
CA ALA A 37 -12.95 19.91 -0.40
C ALA A 37 -11.98 19.15 -1.32
N SER A 38 -10.87 18.70 -0.78
CA SER A 38 -9.93 17.78 -1.43
C SER A 38 -9.75 16.53 -0.59
N VAL A 39 -9.09 15.51 -1.11
CA VAL A 39 -8.84 14.30 -0.35
C VAL A 39 -7.84 14.58 0.75
N PHE A 40 -8.16 14.16 1.97
CA PHE A 40 -7.26 14.27 3.12
C PHE A 40 -5.94 13.53 2.87
N ALA A 41 -4.83 14.20 3.19
CA ALA A 41 -3.49 13.65 2.93
C ALA A 41 -3.26 12.29 3.61
N GLY A 42 -3.78 12.11 4.82
CA GLY A 42 -3.69 10.84 5.54
C GLY A 42 -4.42 9.70 4.83
N SER A 43 -5.53 10.00 4.15
CA SER A 43 -6.26 9.01 3.34
C SER A 43 -5.45 8.61 2.10
N ILE A 44 -4.78 9.55 1.46
CA ILE A 44 -3.89 9.28 0.33
C ILE A 44 -2.74 8.39 0.78
N PHE A 45 -2.14 8.68 1.92
CA PHE A 45 -1.09 7.85 2.51
C PHE A 45 -1.59 6.42 2.76
N SER A 46 -2.75 6.28 3.38
CA SER A 46 -3.34 4.96 3.67
C SER A 46 -3.59 4.16 2.40
N LEU A 47 -4.12 4.80 1.37
CA LEU A 47 -4.32 4.17 0.07
C LEU A 47 -3.01 3.69 -0.53
N ALA A 48 -1.98 4.52 -0.53
CA ALA A 48 -0.67 4.20 -1.09
C ALA A 48 0.01 3.07 -0.30
N ALA A 49 -0.01 3.16 1.02
CA ALA A 49 0.58 2.16 1.89
C ALA A 49 -0.09 0.79 1.72
N LEU A 50 -1.41 0.77 1.58
CA LEU A 50 -2.16 -0.46 1.36
C LEU A 50 -1.92 -1.03 -0.03
N SER A 51 -1.77 -0.19 -1.04
CA SER A 51 -1.39 -0.60 -2.40
C SER A 51 -0.04 -1.31 -2.39
N GLY A 52 0.96 -0.73 -1.74
CA GLY A 52 2.28 -1.36 -1.59
C GLY A 52 2.21 -2.67 -0.80
N TYR A 53 1.46 -2.69 0.28
CA TYR A 53 1.22 -3.88 1.08
C TYR A 53 0.64 -5.02 0.24
N ASP A 54 -0.35 -4.74 -0.57
CA ASP A 54 -0.98 -5.72 -1.45
C ASP A 54 0.02 -6.32 -2.43
N THR A 55 0.88 -5.50 -3.00
CA THR A 55 1.95 -5.94 -3.92
C THR A 55 2.93 -6.90 -3.20
N VAL A 56 3.32 -6.56 -1.99
CA VAL A 56 4.26 -7.38 -1.21
C VAL A 56 3.63 -8.72 -0.81
N VAL A 57 2.38 -8.69 -0.35
CA VAL A 57 1.64 -9.92 0.00
C VAL A 57 1.55 -10.85 -1.22
N HIS A 58 1.22 -10.30 -2.38
CA HIS A 58 1.14 -11.08 -3.62
C HIS A 58 2.50 -11.70 -3.95
N ARG A 59 3.59 -10.93 -3.85
CA ARG A 59 4.94 -11.44 -4.15
C ARG A 59 5.39 -12.50 -3.14
N ARG A 60 5.09 -12.30 -1.86
CA ARG A 60 5.34 -13.31 -0.82
C ARG A 60 4.67 -14.64 -1.19
N ASP A 61 3.42 -14.57 -1.60
CA ASP A 61 2.63 -15.76 -1.93
C ASP A 61 3.17 -16.46 -3.19
N GLU A 62 3.57 -15.69 -4.21
CA GLU A 62 4.20 -16.24 -5.42
C GLU A 62 5.47 -17.03 -5.09
N LEU A 63 6.24 -16.55 -4.12
CA LEU A 63 7.49 -17.19 -3.71
C LEU A 63 7.29 -18.32 -2.68
N GLY A 64 6.05 -18.56 -2.26
CA GLY A 64 5.75 -19.57 -1.25
C GLY A 64 6.29 -19.22 0.13
N LEU A 65 6.59 -17.97 0.40
CA LEU A 65 7.09 -17.52 1.70
C LEU A 65 5.96 -17.40 2.70
N ARG A 66 6.30 -17.60 3.97
CA ARG A 66 5.39 -17.42 5.09
C ARG A 66 5.84 -16.27 5.96
N GLY A 67 4.89 -15.64 6.61
CA GLY A 67 5.15 -14.59 7.58
C GLY A 67 4.30 -13.36 7.32
N ASP A 68 4.18 -12.55 8.35
CA ASP A 68 3.41 -11.32 8.29
C ASP A 68 4.21 -10.22 7.59
N VAL A 69 3.49 -9.37 6.87
CA VAL A 69 4.06 -8.24 6.16
C VAL A 69 3.88 -6.98 6.99
N PHE A 70 4.96 -6.22 7.13
CA PHE A 70 4.95 -4.95 7.87
C PHE A 70 5.60 -3.86 7.03
N LEU A 71 5.00 -2.68 7.04
CA LEU A 71 5.63 -1.47 6.53
C LEU A 71 6.61 -0.97 7.59
N VAL A 72 7.89 -0.84 7.24
CA VAL A 72 8.92 -0.43 8.21
C VAL A 72 9.44 0.98 7.98
N SER A 73 9.35 1.48 6.77
CA SER A 73 9.67 2.88 6.48
C SER A 73 9.01 3.30 5.18
N SER A 74 8.76 4.59 5.05
CA SER A 74 8.14 5.12 3.84
C SER A 74 8.39 6.61 3.72
N ARG A 75 8.20 7.10 2.51
CA ARG A 75 8.10 8.53 2.25
C ARG A 75 7.04 8.75 1.19
N ILE A 76 6.38 9.90 1.27
CA ILE A 76 5.35 10.29 0.31
C ILE A 76 5.56 11.75 -0.08
N ALA A 77 5.33 12.04 -1.34
CA ALA A 77 5.31 13.40 -1.87
C ALA A 77 3.94 13.65 -2.48
N TYR A 78 3.35 14.79 -2.16
CA TYR A 78 2.07 15.20 -2.69
C TYR A 78 2.31 16.23 -3.79
N GLN A 79 1.90 15.91 -5.03
CA GLN A 79 2.15 16.76 -6.18
C GLN A 79 1.05 17.80 -6.40
N GLN A 80 -0.20 17.43 -6.17
CA GLN A 80 -1.35 18.32 -6.35
C GLN A 80 -2.54 17.86 -5.52
N PRO A 81 -3.50 18.76 -5.24
CA PRO A 81 -4.73 18.38 -4.55
C PRO A 81 -5.50 17.31 -5.32
N ALA A 82 -6.05 16.35 -4.61
CA ALA A 82 -6.90 15.31 -5.18
C ALA A 82 -8.36 15.74 -5.02
N LEU A 83 -9.06 15.90 -6.14
CA LEU A 83 -10.41 16.49 -6.19
C LEU A 83 -11.48 15.50 -6.66
N CYS A 84 -11.16 14.23 -6.75
CA CYS A 84 -12.08 13.17 -7.19
C CYS A 84 -11.60 11.84 -6.67
N ASP A 85 -12.31 10.76 -7.04
CA ASP A 85 -11.87 9.40 -6.73
C ASP A 85 -10.45 9.15 -7.23
N LEU A 86 -9.69 8.36 -6.49
CA LEU A 86 -8.29 8.06 -6.76
C LEU A 86 -8.10 6.59 -7.09
N PHE A 87 -7.03 6.31 -7.83
CA PHE A 87 -6.56 4.94 -8.02
C PHE A 87 -5.04 4.88 -7.92
N THR A 88 -4.53 3.68 -7.69
CA THR A 88 -3.10 3.45 -7.51
C THR A 88 -2.55 2.49 -8.53
N ARG A 89 -1.25 2.67 -8.82
CA ARG A 89 -0.43 1.68 -9.51
C ARG A 89 0.82 1.47 -8.70
N SER A 90 1.17 0.22 -8.50
CA SER A 90 2.32 -0.18 -7.68
C SER A 90 3.34 -0.86 -8.58
N GLU A 91 4.62 -0.60 -8.31
CA GLU A 91 5.71 -1.27 -8.98
C GLU A 91 6.79 -1.68 -7.97
N THR A 92 7.42 -2.80 -8.22
CA THR A 92 8.54 -3.26 -7.41
C THR A 92 9.79 -2.47 -7.76
N VAL A 93 10.43 -1.89 -6.74
CA VAL A 93 11.75 -1.24 -6.89
C VAL A 93 12.85 -2.26 -6.61
N ASP A 94 12.80 -2.88 -5.43
CA ASP A 94 13.69 -3.96 -5.04
C ASP A 94 12.85 -5.15 -4.61
N ASP A 95 13.05 -6.31 -5.24
CA ASP A 95 12.30 -7.53 -4.95
C ASP A 95 12.65 -8.08 -3.56
N LEU A 96 11.87 -9.04 -3.10
CA LEU A 96 12.09 -9.68 -1.80
C LEU A 96 13.48 -10.32 -1.76
N VAL A 97 14.29 -9.85 -0.81
CA VAL A 97 15.63 -10.38 -0.56
C VAL A 97 15.77 -10.74 0.91
N LEU A 98 16.47 -11.84 1.17
CA LEU A 98 16.76 -12.31 2.52
C LEU A 98 17.67 -11.32 3.25
N THR A 99 17.31 -10.96 4.47
CA THR A 99 18.11 -10.08 5.33
C THR A 99 18.94 -10.89 6.34
N ARG A 100 19.81 -10.20 7.07
CA ARG A 100 20.64 -10.83 8.12
C ARG A 100 19.82 -11.48 9.22
N ARG A 101 18.58 -11.01 9.46
CA ARG A 101 17.70 -11.52 10.52
C ARG A 101 16.77 -12.62 10.03
N ALA A 102 17.07 -13.22 8.88
CA ALA A 102 16.25 -14.26 8.24
C ALA A 102 14.83 -13.78 7.87
N ASN A 103 14.64 -12.48 7.72
CA ASN A 103 13.43 -11.89 7.17
C ASN A 103 13.65 -11.55 5.71
N HIS A 104 12.58 -11.27 4.98
CA HIS A 104 12.66 -10.78 3.61
C HIS A 104 12.25 -9.32 3.56
N LYS A 105 12.92 -8.55 2.73
CA LYS A 105 12.70 -7.11 2.58
C LYS A 105 12.42 -6.78 1.12
N MET A 106 11.48 -5.87 0.89
CA MET A 106 11.08 -5.46 -0.45
C MET A 106 10.77 -3.96 -0.46
N SER A 107 11.17 -3.29 -1.52
CA SER A 107 10.84 -1.87 -1.74
C SER A 107 9.82 -1.76 -2.88
N VAL A 108 8.81 -0.93 -2.67
CA VAL A 108 7.71 -0.73 -3.62
C VAL A 108 7.49 0.76 -3.81
N ARG A 109 7.24 1.15 -5.06
CA ARG A 109 6.82 2.50 -5.42
C ARG A 109 5.35 2.47 -5.80
N VAL A 110 4.57 3.42 -5.26
CA VAL A 110 3.15 3.56 -5.57
C VAL A 110 2.91 4.96 -6.11
N LYS A 111 2.23 5.03 -7.24
CA LYS A 111 1.75 6.29 -7.81
C LYS A 111 0.24 6.37 -7.62
N VAL A 112 -0.22 7.53 -7.16
CA VAL A 112 -1.64 7.80 -6.90
C VAL A 112 -2.14 8.78 -7.94
N PHE A 113 -3.22 8.41 -8.63
CA PHE A 113 -3.76 9.15 -9.77
C PHE A 113 -5.21 9.56 -9.52
N SER A 114 -5.57 10.71 -10.10
CA SER A 114 -6.96 11.14 -10.23
C SER A 114 -7.67 10.29 -11.28
N GLN A 115 -8.84 9.75 -10.96
CA GLN A 115 -9.61 8.95 -11.92
C GLN A 115 -10.17 9.79 -13.07
N VAL A 116 -10.42 11.09 -12.85
CA VAL A 116 -11.05 11.96 -13.85
C VAL A 116 -10.09 12.33 -14.96
N ASP A 117 -8.88 12.76 -14.63
CA ASP A 117 -7.92 13.27 -15.62
C ASP A 117 -6.63 12.44 -15.72
N GLY A 118 -6.47 11.44 -14.90
CA GLY A 118 -5.28 10.58 -14.89
C GLY A 118 -4.02 11.27 -14.38
N LYS A 119 -4.12 12.49 -13.82
CA LYS A 119 -2.96 13.20 -13.29
C LYS A 119 -2.50 12.59 -11.96
N ARG A 120 -1.20 12.57 -11.77
CA ARG A 120 -0.61 12.04 -10.55
C ARG A 120 -0.76 13.04 -9.41
N CYS A 121 -1.39 12.60 -8.32
CA CYS A 121 -1.61 13.41 -7.13
C CYS A 121 -0.56 13.20 -6.07
N ALA A 122 0.03 11.99 -6.01
CA ALA A 122 1.03 11.66 -5.01
C ALA A 122 1.94 10.53 -5.50
N SER A 123 3.13 10.49 -4.92
CA SER A 123 4.11 9.41 -5.12
C SER A 123 4.57 8.92 -3.76
N PHE A 124 4.54 7.61 -3.60
CA PHE A 124 4.88 6.93 -2.35
C PHE A 124 5.97 5.90 -2.63
N GLU A 125 6.88 5.75 -1.67
CA GLU A 125 7.86 4.68 -1.70
C GLU A 125 7.92 4.06 -0.31
N GLY A 126 7.74 2.74 -0.23
CA GLY A 126 7.69 2.02 1.02
C GLY A 126 8.63 0.84 1.04
N VAL A 127 9.20 0.60 2.22
CA VAL A 127 9.99 -0.60 2.50
C VAL A 127 9.17 -1.50 3.40
N TYR A 128 8.94 -2.72 2.94
CA TYR A 128 8.15 -3.71 3.63
C TYR A 128 9.03 -4.90 4.02
N VAL A 129 8.70 -5.52 5.14
CA VAL A 129 9.39 -6.71 5.62
C VAL A 129 8.39 -7.84 5.78
N VAL A 130 8.75 -9.01 5.25
CA VAL A 130 8.05 -10.26 5.53
C VAL A 130 8.82 -10.92 6.66
N LYS A 131 8.22 -10.96 7.84
CA LYS A 131 8.84 -11.58 9.01
C LYS A 131 8.59 -13.08 8.99
N SER A 132 9.67 -13.86 9.08
CA SER A 132 9.54 -15.31 9.19
C SER A 132 8.81 -15.66 10.49
N PRO A 133 8.06 -16.78 10.53
CA PRO A 133 7.34 -17.18 11.75
C PRO A 133 8.25 -17.31 12.98
N SER A 134 9.47 -17.84 12.83
CA SER A 134 10.43 -17.94 13.94
C SER A 134 10.89 -16.57 14.44
N SER A 135 11.14 -15.61 13.54
CA SER A 135 11.51 -14.24 13.87
C SER A 135 10.37 -13.50 14.59
N ALA A 136 9.13 -13.68 14.13
CA ALA A 136 7.95 -13.10 14.76
C ALA A 136 7.76 -13.62 16.20
N SER A 137 7.97 -14.91 16.41
CA SER A 137 7.91 -15.50 17.76
C SER A 137 8.94 -14.92 18.71
N ALA A 138 10.14 -14.65 18.24
CA ALA A 138 11.20 -14.05 19.04
C ALA A 138 10.86 -12.59 19.45
N VAL A 139 10.17 -11.86 18.60
CA VAL A 139 9.79 -10.46 18.88
C VAL A 139 8.75 -10.36 19.99
N GLN A 140 7.94 -11.37 20.19
CA GLN A 140 6.88 -11.39 21.19
C GLN A 140 7.38 -11.62 22.63
N ILE A 141 8.61 -11.99 22.77
CA ILE A 141 9.25 -12.19 24.08
C ILE A 141 9.83 -10.84 24.59
#